data_a872dcebaee69d018bad962a39dcf460
#
_entry.id   a872dcebaee69d018bad962a39dcf460
#
_cell.length_a   1.000
_cell.length_b   1.000
_cell.length_c   1.000
_cell.angle_alpha   90.00
_cell.angle_beta   90.00
_cell.angle_gamma   90.00
#
_symmetry.space_group_name_H-M   'P 1'
#
loop_
_entity.id
_entity.type
_entity.pdbx_description
1 polymer ?
#
loop_
_entity_poly.entity_id
_entity_poly.type
_entity_poly.pdbx_seq_one_letter_code
_entity_poly.pdbx_strand_id
1 'polypeptide(L)'
;AARAGKTPVVIADHSDRTGDSTHILNELIAQGAENFCVITIADEKAIEELSGKAKVGEAVTQKVGGYITEWSGKPTEITGTLEFLGECTFTMTGPISKGSTRRHGKTAVLGFGENNHVVISPHLHQVLNDAPFAALGLDLEIISIKSRVHFRAFFNDVAGEIIEIDAPGLGPADVTQHTLE
;
A
#
# COMPACT_ATOMS: atom_id res chain seq x y z
N ALA A 1 0.11 17.05 -8.26
CA ALA A 1 -0.24 17.44 -6.88
C ALA A 1 1.02 17.56 -6.02
N ALA A 2 1.76 16.49 -5.73
CA ALA A 2 2.95 16.53 -4.86
C ALA A 2 3.99 17.56 -5.32
N ARG A 3 4.37 17.56 -6.60
CA ARG A 3 5.28 18.58 -7.19
C ARG A 3 4.80 20.03 -7.05
N ALA A 4 3.52 20.24 -6.79
CA ALA A 4 2.94 21.55 -6.51
C ALA A 4 2.82 21.86 -5.01
N GLY A 5 3.46 21.06 -4.15
CA GLY A 5 3.47 21.23 -2.70
C GLY A 5 2.16 20.87 -2.01
N LYS A 6 1.26 20.13 -2.68
CA LYS A 6 0.02 19.62 -2.08
C LYS A 6 0.27 18.23 -1.48
N THR A 7 0.86 18.18 -0.31
CA THR A 7 1.24 16.92 0.37
C THR A 7 0.59 16.78 1.74
N PRO A 8 0.37 15.56 2.23
CA PRO A 8 0.47 14.33 1.47
C PRO A 8 -0.63 14.20 0.40
N VAL A 9 -0.28 13.63 -0.75
CA VAL A 9 -1.25 13.18 -1.75
C VAL A 9 -1.72 11.79 -1.37
N VAL A 10 -3.03 11.60 -1.21
CA VAL A 10 -3.62 10.29 -0.91
C VAL A 10 -4.27 9.71 -2.15
N ILE A 11 -3.76 8.59 -2.63
CA ILE A 11 -4.34 7.82 -3.73
C ILE A 11 -5.14 6.67 -3.14
N ALA A 12 -6.47 6.73 -3.26
CA ALA A 12 -7.37 5.73 -2.70
C ALA A 12 -7.87 4.79 -3.81
N ASP A 13 -7.41 3.55 -3.77
CA ASP A 13 -7.88 2.48 -4.66
C ASP A 13 -9.20 1.92 -4.16
N HIS A 14 -10.25 2.09 -4.98
CA HIS A 14 -11.61 1.67 -4.67
C HIS A 14 -11.84 0.17 -4.91
N SER A 15 -11.20 -0.41 -5.92
CA SER A 15 -11.61 -1.67 -6.55
C SER A 15 -10.90 -2.89 -6.05
N ASP A 16 -9.65 -2.74 -5.56
CA ASP A 16 -8.89 -3.90 -5.09
C ASP A 16 -9.49 -4.47 -3.80
N ARG A 17 -10.08 -5.66 -3.92
CA ARG A 17 -10.66 -6.42 -2.81
C ARG A 17 -9.80 -7.63 -2.41
N THR A 18 -8.83 -8.00 -3.21
CA THR A 18 -7.85 -9.05 -2.89
C THR A 18 -6.68 -8.50 -2.09
N GLY A 19 -6.36 -7.24 -2.30
CA GLY A 19 -5.27 -6.55 -1.65
C GLY A 19 -3.93 -6.69 -2.36
N ASP A 20 -3.84 -7.53 -3.38
CA ASP A 20 -2.59 -7.84 -4.08
C ASP A 20 -2.42 -7.09 -5.41
N SER A 21 -3.34 -6.16 -5.75
CA SER A 21 -3.25 -5.38 -6.98
C SER A 21 -1.98 -4.53 -7.02
N THR A 22 -1.31 -4.60 -8.18
CA THR A 22 -0.05 -3.90 -8.46
C THR A 22 -0.22 -2.73 -9.42
N HIS A 23 -1.43 -2.44 -9.91
CA HIS A 23 -1.66 -1.42 -10.94
C HIS A 23 -1.12 -0.05 -10.54
N ILE A 24 -1.45 0.44 -9.33
CA ILE A 24 -1.01 1.75 -8.86
C ILE A 24 0.51 1.77 -8.63
N LEU A 25 1.08 0.70 -8.07
CA LEU A 25 2.52 0.57 -7.87
C LEU A 25 3.28 0.69 -9.20
N ASN A 26 2.83 -0.08 -10.21
CA ASN A 26 3.44 -0.05 -11.53
C ASN A 26 3.29 1.30 -12.20
N GLU A 27 2.15 1.96 -12.05
CA GLU A 27 1.91 3.28 -12.65
C GLU A 27 2.77 4.37 -12.00
N LEU A 28 2.91 4.37 -10.66
CA LEU A 28 3.80 5.29 -9.95
C LEU A 28 5.26 5.12 -10.41
N ILE A 29 5.72 3.89 -10.54
CA ILE A 29 7.07 3.58 -11.05
C ILE A 29 7.21 4.06 -12.50
N ALA A 30 6.25 3.76 -13.36
CA ALA A 30 6.29 4.12 -14.78
C ALA A 30 6.31 5.65 -15.01
N GLN A 31 5.62 6.41 -14.15
CA GLN A 31 5.62 7.87 -14.18
C GLN A 31 6.87 8.50 -13.53
N GLY A 32 7.78 7.70 -12.99
CA GLY A 32 8.94 8.21 -12.26
C GLY A 32 8.55 9.01 -11.03
N ALA A 33 7.52 8.54 -10.31
CA ALA A 33 7.15 9.13 -9.03
C ALA A 33 8.24 8.84 -7.98
N GLU A 34 8.42 9.78 -7.07
CA GLU A 34 9.38 9.71 -5.98
C GLU A 34 8.67 9.99 -4.66
N ASN A 35 9.27 9.58 -3.55
CA ASN A 35 8.77 9.83 -2.20
C ASN A 35 7.34 9.31 -2.00
N PHE A 36 7.10 8.05 -2.39
CA PHE A 36 5.79 7.42 -2.28
C PHE A 36 5.80 6.11 -1.48
N CYS A 37 4.63 5.73 -0.99
CA CYS A 37 4.38 4.41 -0.42
C CYS A 37 3.08 3.80 -0.96
N VAL A 38 3.16 2.54 -1.37
CA VAL A 38 1.97 1.70 -1.59
C VAL A 38 1.77 0.79 -0.38
N ILE A 39 0.67 0.97 0.33
CA ILE A 39 0.34 0.26 1.57
C ILE A 39 -1.11 -0.25 1.56
N THR A 40 -1.39 -1.52 1.72
CA THR A 40 -0.52 -2.70 1.74
C THR A 40 -0.69 -3.48 0.45
N ILE A 41 0.32 -4.25 0.06
CA ILE A 41 0.15 -5.33 -0.92
C ILE A 41 0.06 -6.65 -0.14
N ALA A 42 -1.05 -7.38 -0.31
CA ALA A 42 -1.28 -8.67 0.33
C ALA A 42 -0.47 -9.75 -0.41
N ASP A 43 0.63 -10.19 0.19
CA ASP A 43 1.49 -11.23 -0.38
C ASP A 43 2.26 -11.96 0.72
N GLU A 44 1.61 -12.94 1.35
CA GLU A 44 2.22 -13.76 2.40
C GLU A 44 3.46 -14.52 1.90
N LYS A 45 3.41 -14.98 0.65
CA LYS A 45 4.52 -15.73 0.03
C LYS A 45 5.77 -14.86 -0.10
N ALA A 46 5.63 -13.60 -0.52
CA ALA A 46 6.76 -12.68 -0.58
C ALA A 46 7.39 -12.44 0.80
N ILE A 47 6.57 -12.36 1.86
CA ILE A 47 7.06 -12.23 3.24
C ILE A 47 7.83 -13.49 3.69
N GLU A 48 7.34 -14.68 3.36
CA GLU A 48 8.02 -15.93 3.65
C GLU A 48 9.37 -16.02 2.95
N GLU A 49 9.40 -15.72 1.64
CA GLU A 49 10.63 -15.70 0.84
C GLU A 49 11.65 -14.70 1.39
N LEU A 50 11.22 -13.46 1.71
CA LEU A 50 12.10 -12.45 2.33
C LEU A 50 12.66 -12.93 3.67
N SER A 51 11.81 -13.57 4.49
CA SER A 51 12.23 -14.10 5.80
C SER A 51 13.28 -15.19 5.71
N GLY A 52 13.27 -15.95 4.62
CA GLY A 52 14.23 -17.04 4.40
C GLY A 52 15.54 -16.59 3.75
N LYS A 53 15.56 -15.42 3.08
CA LYS A 53 16.72 -15.04 2.25
C LYS A 53 17.44 -13.76 2.66
N ALA A 54 16.85 -12.91 3.50
CA ALA A 54 17.42 -11.60 3.79
C ALA A 54 17.17 -11.14 5.23
N LYS A 55 18.01 -10.23 5.70
CA LYS A 55 17.87 -9.49 6.95
C LYS A 55 17.57 -8.04 6.67
N VAL A 56 16.96 -7.36 7.63
CA VAL A 56 16.74 -5.91 7.57
C VAL A 56 18.07 -5.19 7.35
N GLY A 57 18.09 -4.26 6.41
CA GLY A 57 19.25 -3.53 5.94
C GLY A 57 19.95 -4.12 4.72
N GLU A 58 19.59 -5.34 4.29
CA GLU A 58 20.21 -5.99 3.13
C GLU A 58 19.46 -5.63 1.82
N ALA A 59 20.25 -5.58 0.73
CA ALA A 59 19.71 -5.40 -0.62
C ALA A 59 19.01 -6.69 -1.08
N VAL A 60 17.85 -6.55 -1.67
CA VAL A 60 17.01 -7.66 -2.15
C VAL A 60 16.40 -7.34 -3.51
N THR A 61 16.06 -8.41 -4.24
CA THR A 61 15.13 -8.36 -5.37
C THR A 61 13.97 -9.28 -5.05
N GLN A 62 12.75 -8.74 -5.07
CA GLN A 62 11.53 -9.46 -4.71
C GLN A 62 10.40 -9.10 -5.67
N LYS A 63 9.66 -10.10 -6.13
CA LYS A 63 8.38 -9.91 -6.81
C LYS A 63 7.27 -9.82 -5.77
N VAL A 64 6.36 -8.87 -5.97
CA VAL A 64 5.26 -8.61 -5.03
C VAL A 64 3.92 -8.48 -5.76
N GLY A 65 2.88 -9.04 -5.17
CA GLY A 65 1.49 -8.93 -5.61
C GLY A 65 1.20 -9.51 -6.99
N GLY A 66 -0.01 -9.29 -7.50
CA GLY A 66 -0.39 -9.66 -8.86
C GLY A 66 -0.61 -11.16 -9.10
N TYR A 67 -0.98 -11.92 -8.07
CA TYR A 67 -1.11 -13.39 -8.16
C TYR A 67 -2.52 -13.92 -7.96
N ILE A 68 -3.39 -13.21 -7.22
CA ILE A 68 -4.64 -13.78 -6.72
C ILE A 68 -5.70 -13.88 -7.80
N THR A 69 -5.82 -12.86 -8.66
CA THR A 69 -6.79 -12.83 -9.76
C THR A 69 -6.20 -12.24 -11.03
N GLU A 70 -6.88 -12.45 -12.16
CA GLU A 70 -6.54 -11.78 -13.42
C GLU A 70 -6.62 -10.24 -13.34
N TRP A 71 -7.40 -9.70 -12.40
CA TRP A 71 -7.57 -8.27 -12.14
C TRP A 71 -6.48 -7.69 -11.24
N SER A 72 -5.64 -8.50 -10.63
CA SER A 72 -4.59 -8.05 -9.70
C SER A 72 -3.40 -7.39 -10.40
N GLY A 73 -3.36 -7.45 -11.74
CA GLY A 73 -2.22 -6.99 -12.53
C GLY A 73 -1.13 -8.06 -12.64
N LYS A 74 0.10 -7.63 -12.87
CA LYS A 74 1.27 -8.53 -12.94
C LYS A 74 2.15 -8.32 -11.72
N PRO A 75 2.80 -9.39 -11.21
CA PRO A 75 3.79 -9.23 -10.15
C PRO A 75 4.82 -8.17 -10.48
N THR A 76 5.06 -7.25 -9.54
CA THR A 76 6.03 -6.16 -9.69
C THR A 76 7.34 -6.57 -9.07
N GLU A 77 8.43 -6.55 -9.83
CA GLU A 77 9.77 -6.82 -9.31
C GLU A 77 10.36 -5.54 -8.71
N ILE A 78 10.69 -5.59 -7.45
CA ILE A 78 11.32 -4.50 -6.69
C ILE A 78 12.75 -4.91 -6.34
N THR A 79 13.71 -4.09 -6.77
CA THR A 79 15.11 -4.17 -6.34
C THR A 79 15.40 -3.00 -5.42
N GLY A 80 15.76 -3.28 -4.18
CA GLY A 80 15.95 -2.26 -3.16
C GLY A 80 16.46 -2.84 -1.84
N THR A 81 16.13 -2.22 -0.73
CA THR A 81 16.55 -2.61 0.62
C THR A 81 15.36 -3.14 1.40
N LEU A 82 15.55 -4.25 2.12
CA LEU A 82 14.59 -4.72 3.12
C LEU A 82 14.71 -3.84 4.37
N GLU A 83 13.79 -2.88 4.55
CA GLU A 83 13.87 -1.88 5.63
C GLU A 83 13.15 -2.32 6.91
N PHE A 84 12.14 -3.17 6.77
CA PHE A 84 11.41 -3.73 7.91
C PHE A 84 11.01 -5.17 7.61
N LEU A 85 11.06 -6.03 8.63
CA LEU A 85 10.52 -7.38 8.60
C LEU A 85 10.16 -7.81 10.01
N GLY A 86 8.88 -7.86 10.32
CA GLY A 86 8.41 -8.18 11.68
C GLY A 86 6.90 -7.98 11.87
N GLU A 87 6.44 -8.14 13.10
CA GLU A 87 5.05 -7.86 13.47
C GLU A 87 4.77 -6.36 13.46
N CYS A 88 3.85 -5.92 12.59
CA CYS A 88 3.40 -4.55 12.56
C CYS A 88 2.15 -4.39 13.44
N THR A 89 2.31 -3.67 14.54
CA THR A 89 1.24 -3.38 15.50
C THR A 89 1.27 -1.89 15.84
N PHE A 90 0.09 -1.25 15.86
CA PHE A 90 -0.04 0.18 16.13
C PHE A 90 -1.35 0.49 16.82
N THR A 91 -1.40 1.68 17.46
CA THR A 91 -2.63 2.22 18.07
C THR A 91 -3.27 3.21 17.11
N MET A 92 -4.57 3.04 16.85
CA MET A 92 -5.34 3.91 15.97
C MET A 92 -5.39 5.34 16.52
N THR A 93 -5.03 6.32 15.71
CA THR A 93 -5.00 7.76 16.04
C THR A 93 -6.22 8.51 15.55
N GLY A 94 -6.79 8.07 14.43
CA GLY A 94 -7.92 8.73 13.76
C GLY A 94 -9.28 8.49 14.42
N PRO A 95 -10.34 9.16 13.92
CA PRO A 95 -11.67 9.11 14.53
C PRO A 95 -12.30 7.72 14.50
N ILE A 96 -11.96 6.88 13.53
CA ILE A 96 -12.44 5.50 13.46
C ILE A 96 -11.59 4.63 14.39
N SER A 97 -12.22 4.04 15.41
CA SER A 97 -11.61 3.12 16.39
C SER A 97 -10.42 3.71 17.15
N LYS A 98 -10.39 5.02 17.41
CA LYS A 98 -9.33 5.70 18.17
C LYS A 98 -9.00 4.99 19.47
N GLY A 99 -7.71 4.79 19.72
CA GLY A 99 -7.19 4.13 20.91
C GLY A 99 -7.19 2.60 20.84
N SER A 100 -7.82 1.99 19.82
CA SER A 100 -7.75 0.54 19.64
C SER A 100 -6.40 0.11 19.04
N THR A 101 -5.91 -1.06 19.44
CA THR A 101 -4.73 -1.67 18.84
C THR A 101 -5.11 -2.43 17.57
N ARG A 102 -4.36 -2.22 16.49
CA ARG A 102 -4.46 -2.96 15.23
C ARG A 102 -3.18 -3.72 14.95
N ARG A 103 -3.31 -4.83 14.24
CA ARG A 103 -2.19 -5.68 13.83
C ARG A 103 -2.31 -5.98 12.35
N HIS A 104 -1.25 -5.69 11.60
CA HIS A 104 -1.13 -6.09 10.20
C HIS A 104 -0.49 -7.49 10.05
N GLY A 105 -0.07 -8.11 11.18
CA GLY A 105 0.68 -9.36 11.16
C GLY A 105 2.14 -9.15 10.76
N LYS A 106 2.78 -10.23 10.34
CA LYS A 106 4.15 -10.18 9.85
C LYS A 106 4.21 -9.36 8.56
N THR A 107 4.85 -8.24 8.62
CA THR A 107 4.89 -7.22 7.55
C THR A 107 6.32 -7.04 7.08
N ALA A 108 6.51 -6.78 5.79
CA ALA A 108 7.79 -6.37 5.23
C ALA A 108 7.66 -4.99 4.58
N VAL A 109 8.73 -4.19 4.63
CA VAL A 109 8.86 -2.94 3.88
C VAL A 109 10.09 -3.04 2.99
N LEU A 110 9.89 -2.81 1.71
CA LEU A 110 10.96 -2.67 0.72
C LEU A 110 11.07 -1.20 0.33
N GLY A 111 12.25 -0.62 0.58
CA GLY A 111 12.62 0.72 0.14
C GLY A 111 13.38 0.64 -1.18
N PHE A 112 13.08 1.51 -2.15
CA PHE A 112 13.72 1.54 -3.45
C PHE A 112 13.69 2.94 -4.09
N GLY A 113 14.53 3.18 -5.08
CA GLY A 113 14.59 4.47 -5.79
C GLY A 113 14.80 5.65 -4.84
N GLU A 114 14.13 6.77 -5.10
CA GLU A 114 14.20 7.99 -4.30
C GLU A 114 13.08 8.00 -3.26
N ASN A 115 13.35 7.37 -2.10
CA ASN A 115 12.43 7.27 -0.96
C ASN A 115 11.06 6.64 -1.30
N ASN A 116 11.05 5.63 -2.18
CA ASN A 116 9.85 4.88 -2.54
C ASN A 116 9.74 3.63 -1.68
N HIS A 117 8.51 3.29 -1.28
CA HIS A 117 8.27 2.16 -0.39
C HIS A 117 7.09 1.32 -0.85
N VAL A 118 7.21 0.01 -0.67
CA VAL A 118 6.07 -0.91 -0.72
C VAL A 118 5.97 -1.66 0.59
N VAL A 119 4.79 -1.62 1.20
CA VAL A 119 4.48 -2.35 2.43
C VAL A 119 3.71 -3.61 2.06
N ILE A 120 4.28 -4.76 2.42
CA ILE A 120 3.75 -6.08 2.14
C ILE A 120 3.18 -6.65 3.43
N SER A 121 1.95 -7.13 3.39
CA SER A 121 1.26 -7.76 4.53
C SER A 121 0.67 -9.11 4.13
N PRO A 122 0.40 -10.03 5.09
CA PRO A 122 -0.15 -11.34 4.74
C PRO A 122 -1.55 -11.25 4.13
N HIS A 123 -2.32 -10.20 4.48
CA HIS A 123 -3.71 -10.02 4.04
C HIS A 123 -3.99 -8.57 3.70
N LEU A 124 -5.10 -8.32 2.99
CA LEU A 124 -5.61 -6.97 2.76
C LEU A 124 -5.87 -6.24 4.08
N HIS A 125 -5.31 -5.05 4.21
CA HIS A 125 -5.62 -4.12 5.29
C HIS A 125 -6.14 -2.79 4.76
N GLN A 126 -7.24 -2.31 5.34
CA GLN A 126 -7.69 -0.95 5.08
C GLN A 126 -6.92 0.02 5.97
N VAL A 127 -6.23 0.96 5.34
CA VAL A 127 -5.54 2.04 6.04
C VAL A 127 -6.53 3.17 6.29
N LEU A 128 -6.78 3.47 7.56
CA LEU A 128 -7.81 4.41 8.00
C LEU A 128 -7.24 5.74 8.53
N ASN A 129 -5.94 5.77 8.81
CA ASN A 129 -5.20 6.92 9.33
C ASN A 129 -3.68 6.73 9.14
N ASP A 130 -2.88 7.63 9.70
CA ASP A 130 -1.43 7.66 9.62
C ASP A 130 -0.69 6.66 10.52
N ALA A 131 -1.38 6.02 11.47
CA ALA A 131 -0.74 5.17 12.47
C ALA A 131 0.15 4.04 11.91
N PRO A 132 -0.22 3.29 10.83
CA PRO A 132 0.67 2.28 10.28
C PRO A 132 1.95 2.88 9.66
N PHE A 133 1.89 4.07 9.07
CA PHE A 133 3.08 4.75 8.53
C PHE A 133 4.03 5.14 9.66
N ALA A 134 3.51 5.75 10.73
CA ALA A 134 4.30 6.10 11.91
C ALA A 134 4.93 4.86 12.57
N ALA A 135 4.20 3.75 12.66
CA ALA A 135 4.72 2.50 13.20
C ALA A 135 5.85 1.88 12.36
N LEU A 136 5.86 2.14 11.06
CA LEU A 136 6.88 1.68 10.12
C LEU A 136 7.98 2.72 9.86
N GLY A 137 7.91 3.91 10.50
CA GLY A 137 8.89 4.98 10.33
C GLY A 137 8.84 5.66 8.96
N LEU A 138 7.68 5.65 8.30
CA LEU A 138 7.49 6.20 6.96
C LEU A 138 6.90 7.60 7.03
N ASP A 139 7.58 8.58 6.42
CA ASP A 139 7.12 9.96 6.23
C ASP A 139 7.19 10.28 4.72
N LEU A 140 6.05 10.47 4.07
CA LEU A 140 5.93 10.38 2.63
C LEU A 140 5.03 11.47 2.06
N GLU A 141 5.35 11.90 0.83
CA GLU A 141 4.55 12.90 0.10
C GLU A 141 3.38 12.29 -0.66
N ILE A 142 3.50 11.04 -1.09
CA ILE A 142 2.45 10.31 -1.82
C ILE A 142 2.19 8.99 -1.11
N ILE A 143 0.95 8.73 -0.76
CA ILE A 143 0.52 7.47 -0.16
C ILE A 143 -0.60 6.84 -0.97
N SER A 144 -0.43 5.58 -1.34
CA SER A 144 -1.49 4.81 -1.98
C SER A 144 -2.05 3.80 -1.00
N ILE A 145 -3.37 3.84 -0.80
CA ILE A 145 -4.11 3.01 0.14
C ILE A 145 -5.26 2.28 -0.55
N LYS A 146 -5.62 1.11 -0.03
CA LYS A 146 -6.76 0.32 -0.53
C LYS A 146 -7.98 0.56 0.35
N SER A 147 -8.78 1.57 0.01
CA SER A 147 -9.95 1.97 0.79
C SER A 147 -10.98 2.68 -0.06
N ARG A 148 -12.27 2.39 0.14
CA ARG A 148 -13.37 3.06 -0.58
C ARG A 148 -13.73 4.42 0.01
N VAL A 149 -14.11 4.46 1.28
CA VAL A 149 -14.68 5.66 1.90
C VAL A 149 -14.15 5.92 3.32
N HIS A 150 -13.80 4.88 4.07
CA HIS A 150 -13.47 5.01 5.50
C HIS A 150 -12.23 5.86 5.76
N PHE A 151 -11.26 5.87 4.84
CA PHE A 151 -10.05 6.69 4.92
C PHE A 151 -10.35 8.19 5.03
N ARG A 152 -11.46 8.65 4.45
CA ARG A 152 -11.86 10.06 4.45
C ARG A 152 -12.08 10.64 5.84
N ALA A 153 -12.46 9.80 6.81
CA ALA A 153 -12.67 10.25 8.19
C ALA A 153 -11.40 10.85 8.82
N PHE A 154 -10.23 10.49 8.35
CA PHE A 154 -8.95 11.05 8.80
C PHE A 154 -8.30 11.91 7.71
N PHE A 155 -8.18 11.38 6.50
CA PHE A 155 -7.36 12.01 5.46
C PHE A 155 -8.01 13.28 4.86
N ASN A 156 -9.33 13.50 4.97
CA ASN A 156 -9.93 14.76 4.54
C ASN A 156 -9.35 15.99 5.27
N ASP A 157 -8.90 15.82 6.51
CA ASP A 157 -8.39 16.91 7.33
C ASP A 157 -6.88 17.14 7.17
N VAL A 158 -6.13 16.11 6.69
CA VAL A 158 -4.66 16.16 6.68
C VAL A 158 -4.06 16.05 5.27
N ALA A 159 -4.79 15.53 4.28
CA ALA A 159 -4.29 15.41 2.93
C ALA A 159 -4.29 16.76 2.22
N GLY A 160 -3.20 17.04 1.51
CA GLY A 160 -3.13 18.17 0.58
C GLY A 160 -3.98 17.95 -0.67
N GLU A 161 -4.10 16.67 -1.10
CA GLU A 161 -4.99 16.25 -2.19
C GLU A 161 -5.38 14.78 -2.04
N ILE A 162 -6.62 14.44 -2.41
CA ILE A 162 -7.13 13.06 -2.45
C ILE A 162 -7.50 12.73 -3.89
N ILE A 163 -6.96 11.62 -4.39
CA ILE A 163 -7.24 11.07 -5.72
C ILE A 163 -7.88 9.70 -5.54
N GLU A 164 -9.14 9.56 -5.95
CA GLU A 164 -9.81 8.26 -5.97
C GLU A 164 -9.56 7.57 -7.31
N ILE A 165 -9.18 6.32 -7.27
CA ILE A 165 -8.89 5.49 -8.44
C ILE A 165 -9.77 4.25 -8.41
N ASP A 166 -10.38 3.94 -9.54
CA ASP A 166 -11.08 2.70 -9.81
C ASP A 166 -10.20 1.84 -10.72
N ALA A 167 -9.11 1.27 -10.14
CA ALA A 167 -8.21 0.38 -10.87
C ALA A 167 -8.95 -0.94 -11.19
N PRO A 168 -8.45 -1.74 -12.16
CA PRO A 168 -9.00 -3.09 -12.35
C PRO A 168 -8.99 -3.89 -11.04
N GLY A 169 -10.12 -4.49 -10.67
CA GLY A 169 -10.26 -5.21 -9.39
C GLY A 169 -11.63 -5.85 -9.23
N LEU A 170 -11.82 -6.65 -8.18
CA LEU A 170 -13.07 -7.38 -7.92
C LEU A 170 -14.21 -6.51 -7.40
N GLY A 171 -13.96 -5.27 -7.08
CA GLY A 171 -14.96 -4.37 -6.53
C GLY A 171 -15.04 -3.01 -7.22
N PRO A 172 -15.15 -2.96 -8.56
CA PRO A 172 -15.19 -1.70 -9.28
C PRO A 172 -16.37 -0.83 -8.84
N ALA A 173 -16.22 0.48 -8.97
CA ALA A 173 -17.33 1.40 -8.76
C ALA A 173 -18.38 1.25 -9.85
N ASP A 174 -17.93 1.03 -11.08
CA ASP A 174 -18.76 0.69 -12.23
C ASP A 174 -18.92 -0.84 -12.36
N VAL A 175 -20.02 -1.35 -11.85
CA VAL A 175 -20.35 -2.81 -11.88
C VAL A 175 -20.53 -3.38 -13.29
N THR A 176 -20.64 -2.52 -14.32
CA THR A 176 -20.76 -2.99 -15.71
C THR A 176 -19.41 -3.47 -16.28
N GLN A 177 -18.32 -3.22 -15.59
CA GLN A 177 -16.99 -3.72 -15.97
C GLN A 177 -16.87 -5.26 -15.83
N HIS A 178 -17.75 -5.88 -15.08
CA HIS A 178 -17.82 -7.33 -14.93
C HIS A 178 -19.04 -7.92 -15.64
N THR A 179 -18.80 -8.91 -16.51
CA THR A 179 -19.88 -9.73 -17.05
C THR A 179 -20.34 -10.67 -15.94
N LEU A 180 -21.56 -10.48 -15.45
CA LEU A 180 -22.21 -11.45 -14.55
C LEU A 180 -22.69 -12.62 -15.42
N GLU A 181 -22.01 -13.75 -15.34
CA GLU A 181 -22.50 -15.02 -15.89
C GLU A 181 -23.46 -15.71 -14.89
#